data_8b6148f5c35cb01c568a1e44b1b7f647
#
_entry.id   8b6148f5c35cb01c568a1e44b1b7f647
#
_cell.length_a   1.000
_cell.length_b   1.000
_cell.length_c   1.000
_cell.angle_alpha   90.00
_cell.angle_beta   90.00
_cell.angle_gamma   90.00
#
_symmetry.space_group_name_H-M   'P 1'
#
loop_
_entity.id
_entity.type
_entity.pdbx_description
1 polymer ?
#
loop_
_entity_poly.entity_id
_entity_poly.type
_entity_poly.pdbx_seq_one_letter_code
_entity_poly.pdbx_strand_id
1 'polypeptide(L)'
;MRRIRRMEERDLEQVCAIENAIFTEPWSRASFERALNQDRNLYLVCERDSEIEGYCGLWGVAGEGQITNVAVKESARRQGIGRQLLESLLEKGREAGLTAYTLEVRVSNAEAIRLYHRLGFGDSGIRPDFYERPKEDALIMWRL
;
A
#
# COMPACT_ATOMS: atom_id res chain seq x y z
N MET A 1 -9.13 -19.47 5.72
CA MET A 1 -9.89 -18.47 4.96
C MET A 1 -9.29 -17.09 5.16
N ARG A 2 -9.09 -16.36 4.08
CA ARG A 2 -8.51 -15.01 4.15
C ARG A 2 -9.53 -13.97 4.56
N ARG A 3 -9.08 -12.99 5.32
CA ARG A 3 -9.92 -11.87 5.73
C ARG A 3 -9.14 -10.57 5.65
N ILE A 4 -9.74 -9.55 5.07
CA ILE A 4 -9.16 -8.21 5.04
C ILE A 4 -9.83 -7.40 6.15
N ARG A 5 -9.01 -6.80 6.99
CA ARG A 5 -9.46 -6.00 8.12
C ARG A 5 -8.50 -4.86 8.41
N ARG A 6 -8.88 -3.97 9.31
CA ARG A 6 -7.98 -2.88 9.71
C ARG A 6 -6.73 -3.43 10.38
N MET A 7 -5.61 -2.81 10.06
CA MET A 7 -4.34 -3.10 10.70
C MET A 7 -4.39 -2.60 12.15
N GLU A 8 -3.88 -3.41 13.08
CA GLU A 8 -3.82 -3.09 14.50
C GLU A 8 -2.37 -3.15 14.97
N GLU A 9 -2.11 -2.57 16.13
CA GLU A 9 -0.76 -2.57 16.69
C GLU A 9 -0.20 -3.99 16.85
N ARG A 10 -1.04 -4.94 17.22
CA ARG A 10 -0.64 -6.35 17.38
C ARG A 10 -0.16 -6.98 16.07
N ASP A 11 -0.46 -6.38 14.93
CA ASP A 11 -0.04 -6.88 13.62
C ASP A 11 1.35 -6.41 13.23
N LEU A 12 1.89 -5.42 13.91
CA LEU A 12 3.09 -4.72 13.45
C LEU A 12 4.34 -5.58 13.43
N GLU A 13 4.45 -6.57 14.30
CA GLU A 13 5.59 -7.48 14.25
C GLU A 13 5.64 -8.20 12.91
N GLN A 14 4.51 -8.76 12.46
CA GLN A 14 4.44 -9.45 11.18
C GLN A 14 4.54 -8.48 10.00
N VAL A 15 3.89 -7.33 10.10
CA VAL A 15 3.94 -6.30 9.05
C VAL A 15 5.38 -5.82 8.83
N CYS A 16 6.10 -5.53 9.90
CA CYS A 16 7.50 -5.08 9.79
C CYS A 16 8.41 -6.18 9.21
N ALA A 17 8.13 -7.43 9.54
CA ALA A 17 8.90 -8.54 8.97
C ALA A 17 8.71 -8.62 7.46
N ILE A 18 7.49 -8.42 6.96
CA ILE A 18 7.22 -8.41 5.51
C ILE A 18 7.87 -7.18 4.87
N GLU A 19 7.73 -6.03 5.51
CA GLU A 19 8.30 -4.77 5.01
C GLU A 19 9.81 -4.89 4.85
N ASN A 20 10.50 -5.39 5.87
CA ASN A 20 11.94 -5.56 5.85
C ASN A 20 12.41 -6.59 4.81
N ALA A 21 11.59 -7.61 4.55
CA ALA A 21 11.94 -8.64 3.58
C ALA A 21 11.82 -8.15 2.13
N ILE A 22 10.92 -7.21 1.87
CA ILE A 22 10.59 -6.78 0.51
C ILE A 22 11.30 -5.50 0.11
N PHE A 23 11.37 -4.51 1.00
CA PHE A 23 11.82 -3.17 0.65
C PHE A 23 13.26 -2.91 1.10
N THR A 24 14.01 -2.21 0.25
CA THR A 24 15.39 -1.79 0.57
C THR A 24 15.41 -0.60 1.52
N GLU A 25 14.32 0.16 1.57
CA GLU A 25 14.17 1.31 2.45
C GLU A 25 12.86 1.14 3.24
N PRO A 26 12.82 0.15 4.14
CA PRO A 26 11.58 -0.19 4.82
C PRO A 26 11.16 0.87 5.84
N TRP A 27 9.86 1.00 6.04
CA TRP A 27 9.34 1.78 7.15
C TRP A 27 9.73 1.11 8.47
N SER A 28 10.01 1.92 9.48
CA SER A 28 10.24 1.43 10.83
C SER A 28 8.91 1.12 11.51
N ARG A 29 8.98 0.35 12.60
CA ARG A 29 7.78 0.12 13.42
C ARG A 29 7.20 1.45 13.92
N ALA A 30 8.05 2.39 14.33
CA ALA A 30 7.59 3.71 14.79
C ALA A 30 6.81 4.45 13.72
N SER A 31 7.20 4.32 12.45
CA SER A 31 6.46 4.94 11.34
C SER A 31 5.07 4.35 11.20
N PHE A 32 4.95 3.02 11.30
CA PHE A 32 3.64 2.37 11.27
C PHE A 32 2.79 2.78 12.48
N GLU A 33 3.38 2.84 13.66
CA GLU A 33 2.65 3.25 14.86
C GLU A 33 2.09 4.66 14.73
N ARG A 34 2.89 5.58 14.20
CA ARG A 34 2.44 6.95 13.97
C ARG A 34 1.30 7.00 12.95
N ALA A 35 1.42 6.20 11.87
CA ALA A 35 0.40 6.16 10.85
C ALA A 35 -0.92 5.63 11.38
N LEU A 36 -0.88 4.60 12.22
CA LEU A 36 -2.09 4.01 12.79
C LEU A 36 -2.80 4.95 13.76
N ASN A 37 -2.10 5.92 14.34
CA ASN A 37 -2.66 6.85 15.30
C ASN A 37 -3.32 8.07 14.67
N GLN A 38 -3.38 8.15 13.34
CA GLN A 38 -4.03 9.24 12.62
C GLN A 38 -5.38 8.77 12.09
N ASP A 39 -6.46 9.38 12.55
CA ASP A 39 -7.83 8.94 12.21
C ASP A 39 -8.12 9.01 10.70
N ARG A 40 -7.44 9.91 9.99
CA ARG A 40 -7.64 10.09 8.55
C ARG A 40 -6.89 9.08 7.70
N ASN A 41 -6.05 8.26 8.31
CA ASN A 41 -5.28 7.24 7.61
C ASN A 41 -6.03 5.92 7.62
N LEU A 42 -5.83 5.13 6.56
CA LEU A 42 -6.44 3.81 6.43
C LEU A 42 -5.34 2.80 6.19
N TYR A 43 -5.24 1.81 7.07
CA TYR A 43 -4.29 0.71 6.93
C TYR A 43 -5.03 -0.60 7.09
N LEU A 44 -4.80 -1.52 6.14
CA LEU A 44 -5.47 -2.81 6.09
C LEU A 44 -4.46 -3.95 6.06
N VAL A 45 -4.83 -5.08 6.62
CA VAL A 45 -4.08 -6.32 6.51
C VAL A 45 -4.95 -7.41 5.91
N CYS A 46 -4.30 -8.36 5.24
CA CYS A 46 -4.93 -9.59 4.80
C CYS A 46 -4.42 -10.70 5.70
N GLU A 47 -5.32 -11.32 6.43
CA GLU A 47 -5.00 -12.32 7.45
C GLU A 47 -5.55 -13.68 7.04
N ARG A 48 -4.75 -14.72 7.26
CA ARG A 48 -5.18 -16.10 7.07
C ARG A 48 -4.61 -16.92 8.23
N ASP A 49 -5.51 -17.53 9.02
CA ASP A 49 -5.12 -18.39 10.15
C ASP A 49 -4.13 -17.71 11.09
N SER A 50 -4.42 -16.46 11.44
CA SER A 50 -3.61 -15.62 12.33
C SER A 50 -2.29 -15.15 11.75
N GLU A 51 -2.02 -15.44 10.48
CA GLU A 51 -0.83 -14.94 9.78
C GLU A 51 -1.20 -13.79 8.85
N ILE A 52 -0.38 -12.74 8.85
CA ILE A 52 -0.53 -11.62 7.94
C ILE A 52 0.16 -11.99 6.64
N GLU A 53 -0.59 -11.99 5.54
CA GLU A 53 -0.05 -12.32 4.22
C GLU A 53 0.22 -11.09 3.37
N GLY A 54 -0.36 -9.96 3.72
CA GLY A 54 -0.15 -8.71 3.01
C GLY A 54 -0.80 -7.55 3.73
N TYR A 55 -0.49 -6.36 3.28
CA TYR A 55 -1.04 -5.13 3.85
C TYR A 55 -0.97 -4.00 2.83
N CYS A 56 -1.76 -2.97 3.08
CA CYS A 56 -1.70 -1.73 2.31
C CYS A 56 -2.14 -0.58 3.20
N GLY A 57 -1.86 0.64 2.75
CA GLY A 57 -2.30 1.79 3.52
C GLY A 57 -2.23 3.08 2.73
N LEU A 58 -2.96 4.07 3.23
CA LEU A 58 -2.95 5.41 2.66
C LEU A 58 -3.04 6.47 3.76
N TRP A 59 -2.54 7.65 3.43
CA TRP A 59 -2.76 8.87 4.21
C TRP A 59 -3.89 9.65 3.56
N GLY A 60 -4.86 10.10 4.35
CA GLY A 60 -5.95 10.91 3.86
C GLY A 60 -5.73 12.38 4.18
N VAL A 61 -5.79 13.24 3.16
CA VAL A 61 -5.64 14.68 3.32
C VAL A 61 -6.58 15.37 2.34
N ALA A 62 -7.50 16.19 2.86
CA ALA A 62 -8.35 17.07 2.04
C ALA A 62 -9.07 16.34 0.90
N GLY A 63 -9.61 15.16 1.19
CA GLY A 63 -10.36 14.38 0.20
C GLY A 63 -9.51 13.55 -0.72
N GLU A 64 -8.19 13.56 -0.54
CA GLU A 64 -7.26 12.77 -1.34
C GLU A 64 -6.58 11.71 -0.47
N GLY A 65 -6.39 10.52 -1.03
CA GLY A 65 -5.66 9.45 -0.40
C GLY A 65 -4.32 9.23 -1.09
N GLN A 66 -3.23 9.33 -0.33
CA GLN A 66 -1.92 8.97 -0.83
C GLN A 66 -1.60 7.55 -0.37
N ILE A 67 -1.51 6.62 -1.32
CA ILE A 67 -1.18 5.24 -1.01
C ILE A 67 0.31 5.16 -0.71
N THR A 68 0.65 4.72 0.49
CA THR A 68 2.03 4.73 0.98
C THR A 68 2.69 3.36 0.95
N ASN A 69 1.91 2.31 1.22
CA ASN A 69 2.44 0.95 1.34
C ASN A 69 1.49 -0.03 0.69
N VAL A 70 2.06 -0.94 -0.09
CA VAL A 70 1.34 -2.11 -0.61
C VAL A 70 2.36 -3.25 -0.65
N ALA A 71 2.10 -4.33 0.04
CA ALA A 71 3.02 -5.45 0.06
C ALA A 71 2.29 -6.77 0.26
N VAL A 72 2.77 -7.81 -0.40
CA VAL A 72 2.28 -9.18 -0.23
C VAL A 72 3.48 -10.05 0.07
N LYS A 73 3.37 -10.85 1.12
CA LYS A 73 4.38 -11.81 1.51
C LYS A 73 4.73 -12.70 0.31
N GLU A 74 6.02 -12.96 0.11
CA GLU A 74 6.46 -13.70 -1.08
C GLU A 74 5.74 -15.03 -1.25
N SER A 75 5.57 -15.78 -0.16
CA SER A 75 4.91 -17.09 -0.19
C SER A 75 3.42 -17.01 -0.53
N ALA A 76 2.81 -15.83 -0.48
CA ALA A 76 1.39 -15.65 -0.73
C ALA A 76 1.10 -14.93 -2.05
N ARG A 77 2.12 -14.67 -2.86
CA ARG A 77 1.95 -13.96 -4.13
C ARG A 77 1.19 -14.80 -5.17
N ARG A 78 0.69 -14.11 -6.19
CA ARG A 78 -0.05 -14.69 -7.32
C ARG A 78 -1.38 -15.31 -6.91
N GLN A 79 -1.97 -14.81 -5.83
CA GLN A 79 -3.27 -15.27 -5.34
C GLN A 79 -4.30 -14.14 -5.29
N GLY A 80 -3.96 -12.98 -5.89
CA GLY A 80 -4.87 -11.85 -5.94
C GLY A 80 -4.98 -11.04 -4.66
N ILE A 81 -4.09 -11.25 -3.70
CA ILE A 81 -4.17 -10.57 -2.39
C ILE A 81 -3.94 -9.06 -2.54
N GLY A 82 -2.93 -8.66 -3.31
CA GLY A 82 -2.65 -7.24 -3.53
C GLY A 82 -3.83 -6.50 -4.13
N ARG A 83 -4.47 -7.11 -5.12
CA ARG A 83 -5.67 -6.55 -5.75
C ARG A 83 -6.81 -6.43 -4.76
N GLN A 84 -7.07 -7.49 -4.00
CA GLN A 84 -8.16 -7.48 -3.02
C GLN A 84 -7.93 -6.42 -1.93
N LEU A 85 -6.69 -6.29 -1.46
CA LEU A 85 -6.33 -5.26 -0.49
C LEU A 85 -6.60 -3.87 -1.04
N LEU A 86 -6.14 -3.60 -2.27
CA LEU A 86 -6.32 -2.29 -2.88
C LEU A 86 -7.79 -1.99 -3.18
N GLU A 87 -8.55 -2.97 -3.66
CA GLU A 87 -9.98 -2.78 -3.87
C GLU A 87 -10.69 -2.44 -2.56
N SER A 88 -10.34 -3.11 -1.48
CA SER A 88 -10.90 -2.81 -0.16
C SER A 88 -10.48 -1.43 0.33
N LEU A 89 -9.22 -1.05 0.08
CA LEU A 89 -8.72 0.25 0.49
C LEU A 89 -9.45 1.38 -0.24
N LEU A 90 -9.64 1.23 -1.55
CA LEU A 90 -10.36 2.23 -2.36
C LEU A 90 -11.82 2.34 -1.92
N GLU A 91 -12.47 1.21 -1.63
CA GLU A 91 -13.85 1.22 -1.15
C GLU A 91 -13.98 1.93 0.21
N LYS A 92 -13.10 1.60 1.14
CA LYS A 92 -13.10 2.25 2.46
C LYS A 92 -12.76 3.73 2.36
N GLY A 93 -11.85 4.08 1.46
CA GLY A 93 -11.52 5.48 1.21
C GLY A 93 -12.73 6.25 0.68
N ARG A 94 -13.46 5.66 -0.25
CA ARG A 94 -14.69 6.27 -0.80
C ARG A 94 -15.71 6.48 0.32
N GLU A 95 -15.91 5.49 1.17
CA GLU A 95 -16.81 5.60 2.31
C GLU A 95 -16.39 6.71 3.28
N ALA A 96 -15.10 6.96 3.38
CA ALA A 96 -14.54 8.01 4.24
C ALA A 96 -14.52 9.38 3.57
N GLY A 97 -15.03 9.50 2.34
CA GLY A 97 -15.12 10.77 1.63
C GLY A 97 -13.94 11.10 0.73
N LEU A 98 -13.04 10.16 0.49
CA LEU A 98 -11.93 10.39 -0.44
C LEU A 98 -12.42 10.28 -1.87
N THR A 99 -12.02 11.24 -2.72
CA THR A 99 -12.47 11.32 -4.11
C THR A 99 -11.34 11.14 -5.11
N ALA A 100 -10.09 11.15 -4.66
CA ALA A 100 -8.93 10.98 -5.53
C ALA A 100 -7.85 10.23 -4.78
N TYR A 101 -7.04 9.47 -5.54
CA TYR A 101 -5.94 8.69 -4.97
C TYR A 101 -4.68 8.87 -5.79
N THR A 102 -3.53 8.90 -5.13
CA THR A 102 -2.24 9.01 -5.81
C THR A 102 -1.24 8.05 -5.18
N LEU A 103 -0.23 7.70 -5.94
CA LEU A 103 0.87 6.87 -5.47
C LEU A 103 2.13 7.12 -6.31
N GLU A 104 3.26 6.70 -5.77
CA GLU A 104 4.51 6.65 -6.52
C GLU A 104 4.95 5.19 -6.56
N VAL A 105 5.46 4.76 -7.71
CA VAL A 105 5.94 3.39 -7.90
C VAL A 105 7.21 3.42 -8.75
N ARG A 106 8.16 2.53 -8.46
CA ARG A 106 9.38 2.43 -9.26
C ARG A 106 9.01 2.17 -10.72
N VAL A 107 9.63 2.90 -11.64
CA VAL A 107 9.33 2.74 -13.08
C VAL A 107 9.60 1.32 -13.55
N SER A 108 10.50 0.58 -12.90
CA SER A 108 10.80 -0.80 -13.26
C SER A 108 9.79 -1.82 -12.73
N ASN A 109 8.90 -1.42 -11.83
CA ASN A 109 7.94 -2.35 -11.22
C ASN A 109 6.72 -2.54 -12.12
N ALA A 110 6.93 -3.26 -13.23
CA ALA A 110 5.91 -3.44 -14.25
C ALA A 110 4.67 -4.18 -13.71
N GLU A 111 4.87 -5.13 -12.81
CA GLU A 111 3.76 -5.89 -12.25
C GLU A 111 2.82 -5.00 -11.43
N ALA A 112 3.38 -4.15 -10.56
CA ALA A 112 2.59 -3.22 -9.76
C ALA A 112 1.90 -2.19 -10.65
N ILE A 113 2.60 -1.65 -11.64
CA ILE A 113 2.03 -0.66 -12.56
C ILE A 113 0.82 -1.25 -13.29
N ARG A 114 0.92 -2.50 -13.77
CA ARG A 114 -0.21 -3.17 -14.42
C ARG A 114 -1.39 -3.32 -13.48
N LEU A 115 -1.14 -3.67 -12.23
CA LEU A 115 -2.20 -3.80 -11.23
C LEU A 115 -2.89 -2.44 -11.02
N TYR A 116 -2.11 -1.38 -10.86
CA TYR A 116 -2.69 -0.05 -10.66
C TYR A 116 -3.49 0.41 -11.88
N HIS A 117 -3.01 0.14 -13.10
CA HIS A 117 -3.79 0.43 -14.30
C HIS A 117 -5.14 -0.29 -14.29
N ARG A 118 -5.15 -1.56 -13.90
CA ARG A 118 -6.41 -2.34 -13.80
C ARG A 118 -7.37 -1.76 -12.79
N LEU A 119 -6.86 -1.10 -11.77
CA LEU A 119 -7.67 -0.47 -10.74
C LEU A 119 -8.07 0.96 -11.08
N GLY A 120 -7.78 1.40 -12.30
CA GLY A 120 -8.21 2.71 -12.77
C GLY A 120 -7.23 3.84 -12.55
N PHE A 121 -5.99 3.56 -12.15
CA PHE A 121 -4.96 4.58 -12.04
C PHE A 121 -4.39 4.87 -13.41
N GLY A 122 -4.12 6.15 -13.68
CA GLY A 122 -3.44 6.60 -14.90
C GLY A 122 -2.09 7.19 -14.57
N ASP A 123 -1.20 7.16 -15.56
CA ASP A 123 0.12 7.74 -15.43
C ASP A 123 0.03 9.26 -15.44
N SER A 124 0.71 9.91 -14.50
CA SER A 124 0.61 11.36 -14.35
C SER A 124 1.94 12.09 -14.49
N GLY A 125 3.06 11.41 -14.34
CA GLY A 125 4.36 12.05 -14.46
C GLY A 125 5.46 11.20 -13.87
N ILE A 126 6.69 11.69 -14.01
CA ILE A 126 7.88 11.02 -13.49
C ILE A 126 8.51 11.94 -12.44
N ARG A 127 8.86 11.37 -11.31
CA ARG A 127 9.65 12.06 -10.30
C ARG A 127 11.07 11.50 -10.37
N PRO A 128 12.04 12.25 -10.95
CA PRO A 128 13.39 11.72 -11.13
C PRO A 128 14.09 11.44 -9.80
N ASP A 129 14.85 10.35 -9.79
CA ASP A 129 15.72 10.00 -8.64
C ASP A 129 14.99 9.95 -7.30
N PHE A 130 13.73 9.55 -7.32
CA PHE A 130 12.91 9.48 -6.11
C PHE A 130 13.39 8.40 -5.14
N TYR A 131 13.78 7.24 -5.67
CA TYR A 131 14.29 6.12 -4.87
C TYR A 131 15.82 6.14 -4.85
N GLU A 132 16.42 5.69 -3.75
CA GLU A 132 17.87 5.73 -3.59
C GLU A 132 18.55 4.35 -3.62
N ARG A 133 17.85 3.29 -3.26
CA ARG A 133 18.46 1.96 -3.13
C ARG A 133 17.67 0.89 -3.86
N PRO A 134 17.93 0.66 -5.15
CA PRO A 134 18.81 1.41 -6.04
C PRO A 134 18.19 2.75 -6.45
N LYS A 135 19.02 3.63 -6.98
CA LYS A 135 18.55 4.91 -7.48
C LYS A 135 17.65 4.68 -8.69
N GLU A 136 16.48 5.26 -8.65
CA GLU A 136 15.49 5.02 -9.70
C GLU A 136 14.41 6.10 -9.66
N ASP A 137 13.82 6.37 -10.83
CA ASP A 137 12.71 7.30 -10.93
C ASP A 137 11.42 6.65 -10.43
N ALA A 138 10.49 7.48 -9.99
CA ALA A 138 9.15 7.05 -9.65
C ALA A 138 8.17 7.48 -10.73
N LEU A 139 7.25 6.57 -11.07
CA LEU A 139 6.07 6.90 -11.84
C LEU A 139 5.02 7.38 -10.85
N ILE A 140 4.46 8.56 -11.10
CA ILE A 140 3.35 9.09 -10.30
C ILE A 140 2.06 8.70 -11.00
N MET A 141 1.15 8.11 -10.24
CA MET A 141 -0.13 7.66 -10.77
C MET A 141 -1.27 8.28 -9.96
N TRP A 142 -2.38 8.56 -10.64
CA TRP A 142 -3.58 9.12 -10.04
C TRP A 142 -4.82 8.35 -10.47
N ARG A 143 -5.76 8.22 -9.55
CA ARG A 143 -7.11 7.75 -9.83
C ARG A 143 -8.08 8.79 -9.30
N LEU A 144 -8.85 9.37 -10.19
CA LEU A 144 -9.83 10.42 -9.87
C LEU A 144 -11.25 9.87 -9.81
#